data_768397c364e00e286b641cfd77b7cfd6
#
_entry.id   768397c364e00e286b641cfd77b7cfd6
#
_cell.length_a   1.000
_cell.length_b   1.000
_cell.length_c   1.000
_cell.angle_alpha   90.00
_cell.angle_beta   90.00
_cell.angle_gamma   90.00
#
_symmetry.space_group_name_H-M   'P 1'
#
loop_
_entity.id
_entity.type
_entity.pdbx_description
1 polymer ?
#
loop_
_entity_poly.entity_id
_entity_poly.type
_entity_poly.pdbx_seq_one_letter_code
_entity_poly.pdbx_strand_id
1 'polypeptide(L)'
;MEFIAGTVDSFTADVLFDMARYRHEIFVEKLGWKLDTRGRLELDEFDRKDTIYLIARNPDGEIVGTSRLLPTHRPYLLASVFPQLLGDSPAPCSPDIWELSRFAAGEGARLGMGGDPHGWTLALDMLSIAMRTVADKGGRRLICASPLGIERILRRAGLCAHRVAPPVLVEGQHLFACLIDVDKNWCPHRDHHADATG
;
A
#
# COMPACT_ATOMS: atom_id res chain seq x y z
N MET A 1 -1.24 5.11 18.63
CA MET A 1 -1.33 4.36 17.36
C MET A 1 -0.38 3.17 17.45
N GLU A 2 -0.88 1.97 17.21
CA GLU A 2 -0.10 0.73 17.17
C GLU A 2 0.02 0.26 15.72
N PHE A 3 1.22 -0.21 15.31
CA PHE A 3 1.46 -0.76 13.99
C PHE A 3 2.03 -2.17 14.12
N ILE A 4 1.43 -3.12 13.41
CA ILE A 4 1.83 -4.52 13.44
C ILE A 4 2.06 -4.98 12.01
N ALA A 5 3.25 -5.54 11.73
CA ALA A 5 3.59 -6.11 10.44
C ALA A 5 3.92 -7.60 10.62
N GLY A 6 3.35 -8.46 9.78
CA GLY A 6 3.60 -9.90 9.84
C GLY A 6 2.77 -10.72 8.85
N THR A 7 3.00 -12.02 8.86
CA THR A 7 2.19 -12.99 8.09
C THR A 7 0.95 -13.42 8.89
N VAL A 8 0.08 -14.24 8.30
CA VAL A 8 -1.11 -14.78 9.00
C VAL A 8 -0.76 -15.41 10.35
N ASP A 9 0.42 -16.03 10.47
CA ASP A 9 0.84 -16.69 11.71
C ASP A 9 1.23 -15.69 12.83
N SER A 10 1.35 -14.41 12.49
CA SER A 10 1.67 -13.32 13.44
C SER A 10 0.42 -12.71 14.09
N PHE A 11 -0.77 -13.10 13.64
CA PHE A 11 -2.04 -12.52 14.08
C PHE A 11 -2.98 -13.56 14.65
N THR A 12 -3.85 -13.16 15.56
CA THR A 12 -4.98 -13.99 15.98
C THR A 12 -6.05 -14.01 14.89
N ALA A 13 -6.91 -15.02 14.92
CA ALA A 13 -8.02 -15.13 13.96
C ALA A 13 -8.95 -13.90 14.00
N ASP A 14 -9.19 -13.35 15.20
CA ASP A 14 -10.02 -12.14 15.37
C ASP A 14 -9.42 -10.92 14.66
N VAL A 15 -8.11 -10.74 14.74
CA VAL A 15 -7.40 -9.63 14.05
C VAL A 15 -7.51 -9.78 12.55
N LEU A 16 -7.33 -10.98 12.02
CA LEU A 16 -7.47 -11.24 10.58
C LEU A 16 -8.91 -11.04 10.10
N PHE A 17 -9.88 -11.41 10.92
CA PHE A 17 -11.30 -11.18 10.64
C PHE A 17 -11.63 -9.69 10.62
N ASP A 18 -11.17 -8.94 11.61
CA ASP A 18 -11.37 -7.49 11.69
C ASP A 18 -10.67 -6.75 10.55
N MET A 19 -9.47 -7.18 10.14
CA MET A 19 -8.78 -6.67 8.96
C MET A 19 -9.59 -6.90 7.68
N ALA A 20 -10.10 -8.11 7.47
CA ALA A 20 -10.89 -8.43 6.29
C ALA A 20 -12.23 -7.65 6.26
N ARG A 21 -12.83 -7.39 7.42
CA ARG A 21 -14.02 -6.56 7.58
C ARG A 21 -13.71 -5.09 7.29
N TYR A 22 -12.63 -4.54 7.83
CA TYR A 22 -12.16 -3.18 7.54
C TYR A 22 -11.88 -3.00 6.04
N ARG A 23 -11.20 -3.96 5.39
CA ARG A 23 -10.96 -3.95 3.95
C ARG A 23 -12.26 -3.93 3.15
N HIS A 24 -13.27 -4.72 3.53
CA HIS A 24 -14.59 -4.70 2.92
C HIS A 24 -15.25 -3.32 3.04
N GLU A 25 -15.27 -2.76 4.25
CA GLU A 25 -15.84 -1.43 4.48
C GLU A 25 -15.19 -0.37 3.59
N ILE A 26 -13.85 -0.39 3.52
CA ILE A 26 -13.11 0.61 2.76
C ILE A 26 -13.22 0.38 1.24
N PHE A 27 -12.87 -0.81 0.76
CA PHE A 27 -12.72 -1.04 -0.68
C PHE A 27 -14.07 -1.29 -1.37
N VAL A 28 -14.98 -1.98 -0.72
CA VAL A 28 -16.28 -2.33 -1.30
C VAL A 28 -17.33 -1.26 -1.00
N GLU A 29 -17.55 -0.92 0.28
CA GLU A 29 -18.64 -0.03 0.65
C GLU A 29 -18.30 1.44 0.36
N LYS A 30 -17.10 1.93 0.76
CA LYS A 30 -16.73 3.35 0.57
C LYS A 30 -16.19 3.66 -0.82
N LEU A 31 -15.33 2.78 -1.38
CA LEU A 31 -14.71 3.00 -2.69
C LEU A 31 -15.50 2.41 -3.86
N GLY A 32 -16.49 1.55 -3.58
CA GLY A 32 -17.37 0.95 -4.59
C GLY A 32 -16.66 -0.03 -5.53
N TRP A 33 -15.54 -0.64 -5.08
CA TRP A 33 -14.84 -1.64 -5.89
C TRP A 33 -15.67 -2.91 -6.01
N LYS A 34 -15.77 -3.44 -7.22
CA LYS A 34 -16.46 -4.70 -7.49
C LYS A 34 -15.53 -5.86 -7.20
N LEU A 35 -15.42 -6.22 -5.93
CA LEU A 35 -14.60 -7.33 -5.47
C LEU A 35 -15.48 -8.53 -5.12
N ASP A 36 -14.95 -9.73 -5.37
CA ASP A 36 -15.59 -10.94 -4.91
C ASP A 36 -15.39 -11.07 -3.39
N THR A 37 -16.48 -11.13 -2.64
CA THR A 37 -16.44 -11.10 -1.16
C THR A 37 -17.30 -12.22 -0.59
N ARG A 38 -16.90 -12.72 0.58
CA ARG A 38 -17.68 -13.69 1.34
C ARG A 38 -18.38 -12.98 2.51
N GLY A 39 -19.63 -12.60 2.31
CA GLY A 39 -20.33 -11.74 3.26
C GLY A 39 -19.67 -10.36 3.31
N ARG A 40 -19.34 -9.88 4.52
CA ARG A 40 -18.67 -8.59 4.74
C ARG A 40 -17.16 -8.73 4.96
N LEU A 41 -16.53 -9.70 4.31
CA LEU A 41 -15.09 -9.95 4.41
C LEU A 41 -14.47 -9.84 3.02
N GLU A 42 -13.47 -8.99 2.87
CA GLU A 42 -12.69 -8.83 1.64
C GLU A 42 -11.35 -9.55 1.80
N LEU A 43 -11.21 -10.65 1.08
CA LEU A 43 -9.99 -11.45 0.92
C LEU A 43 -9.96 -11.95 -0.53
N ASP A 44 -8.76 -12.08 -1.10
CA ASP A 44 -8.56 -12.56 -2.46
C ASP A 44 -7.51 -13.68 -2.53
N GLU A 45 -7.23 -14.18 -3.72
CA GLU A 45 -6.25 -15.25 -3.97
C GLU A 45 -4.80 -14.90 -3.57
N PHE A 46 -4.51 -13.62 -3.38
CA PHE A 46 -3.20 -13.12 -2.95
C PHE A 46 -3.08 -13.04 -1.42
N ASP A 47 -4.14 -13.34 -0.68
CA ASP A 47 -4.12 -13.46 0.79
C ASP A 47 -3.63 -14.87 1.18
N ARG A 48 -2.31 -15.08 1.03
CA ARG A 48 -1.61 -16.37 1.22
C ARG A 48 -0.86 -16.40 2.55
N LYS A 49 -0.34 -17.58 2.92
CA LYS A 49 0.48 -17.74 4.13
C LYS A 49 1.74 -16.90 4.17
N ASP A 50 2.33 -16.61 3.01
CA ASP A 50 3.54 -15.80 2.87
C ASP A 50 3.27 -14.30 2.65
N THR A 51 2.01 -13.91 2.59
CA THR A 51 1.57 -12.52 2.51
C THR A 51 1.89 -11.79 3.80
N ILE A 52 2.52 -10.62 3.69
CA ILE A 52 2.76 -9.77 4.83
C ILE A 52 1.66 -8.71 4.88
N TYR A 53 0.99 -8.63 6.00
CA TYR A 53 0.05 -7.57 6.31
C TYR A 53 0.71 -6.53 7.20
N LEU A 54 0.37 -5.29 6.96
CA LEU A 54 0.60 -4.19 7.87
C LEU A 54 -0.76 -3.69 8.34
N ILE A 55 -0.95 -3.64 9.65
CA ILE A 55 -2.19 -3.22 10.30
C ILE A 55 -1.86 -2.06 11.24
N ALA A 56 -2.66 -1.00 11.16
CA ALA A 56 -2.64 0.12 12.09
C ALA A 56 -3.90 0.08 12.98
N ARG A 57 -3.71 0.23 14.30
CA ARG A 57 -4.79 0.30 15.28
C ARG A 57 -4.77 1.62 16.03
N ASN A 58 -5.97 2.12 16.32
CA ASN A 58 -6.15 3.25 17.23
C ASN A 58 -5.97 2.80 18.69
N PRO A 59 -5.97 3.73 19.67
CA PRO A 59 -5.88 3.39 21.10
C PRO A 59 -7.01 2.50 21.62
N ASP A 60 -8.17 2.50 20.95
CA ASP A 60 -9.32 1.65 21.31
C ASP A 60 -9.20 0.24 20.73
N GLY A 61 -8.11 -0.06 20.00
CA GLY A 61 -7.84 -1.36 19.38
C GLY A 61 -8.51 -1.57 18.02
N GLU A 62 -9.24 -0.59 17.50
CA GLU A 62 -9.90 -0.69 16.20
C GLU A 62 -8.90 -0.53 15.06
N ILE A 63 -9.10 -1.27 13.98
CA ILE A 63 -8.26 -1.16 12.78
C ILE A 63 -8.63 0.12 12.04
N VAL A 64 -7.64 0.97 11.86
CA VAL A 64 -7.74 2.25 11.14
C VAL A 64 -6.85 2.33 9.92
N GLY A 65 -6.10 1.27 9.63
CA GLY A 65 -5.27 1.18 8.44
C GLY A 65 -4.85 -0.25 8.12
N THR A 66 -4.67 -0.52 6.84
CA THR A 66 -4.20 -1.81 6.33
C THR A 66 -3.33 -1.62 5.10
N SER A 67 -2.38 -2.52 4.90
CA SER A 67 -1.74 -2.74 3.62
C SER A 67 -1.27 -4.18 3.49
N ARG A 68 -1.01 -4.60 2.26
CA ARG A 68 -0.51 -5.92 1.91
C ARG A 68 0.77 -5.80 1.10
N LEU A 69 1.78 -6.59 1.48
CA LEU A 69 3.07 -6.68 0.82
C LEU A 69 3.25 -8.08 0.22
N LEU A 70 3.53 -8.14 -1.06
CA LEU A 70 3.72 -9.38 -1.84
C LEU A 70 5.06 -9.34 -2.58
N PRO A 71 5.91 -10.37 -2.47
CA PRO A 71 7.15 -10.43 -3.25
C PRO A 71 6.83 -10.72 -4.73
N THR A 72 7.41 -9.95 -5.67
CA THR A 72 7.05 -10.05 -7.09
C THR A 72 7.60 -11.30 -7.80
N HIS A 73 8.48 -12.07 -7.18
CA HIS A 73 8.91 -13.38 -7.71
C HIS A 73 7.84 -14.48 -7.54
N ARG A 74 6.69 -14.17 -6.96
CA ARG A 74 5.47 -14.99 -6.86
C ARG A 74 4.30 -14.25 -7.48
N PRO A 75 3.16 -14.90 -7.76
CA PRO A 75 1.97 -14.21 -8.27
C PRO A 75 1.56 -13.05 -7.37
N TYR A 76 1.30 -11.88 -7.95
CA TYR A 76 0.90 -10.67 -7.25
C TYR A 76 -0.17 -9.91 -8.05
N LEU A 77 -0.93 -9.06 -7.37
CA LEU A 77 -2.16 -8.45 -7.90
C LEU A 77 -1.91 -7.63 -9.18
N LEU A 78 -0.91 -6.73 -9.18
CA LEU A 78 -0.66 -5.83 -10.31
C LEU A 78 -0.37 -6.62 -11.59
N ALA A 79 0.48 -7.65 -11.53
CA ALA A 79 0.82 -8.45 -12.71
C ALA A 79 -0.35 -9.31 -13.20
N SER A 80 -1.20 -9.78 -12.30
CA SER A 80 -2.31 -10.70 -12.63
C SER A 80 -3.57 -9.97 -13.06
N VAL A 81 -3.89 -8.84 -12.42
CA VAL A 81 -5.17 -8.13 -12.60
C VAL A 81 -5.00 -6.84 -13.40
N PHE A 82 -3.87 -6.16 -13.30
CA PHE A 82 -3.62 -4.87 -13.92
C PHE A 82 -2.35 -4.83 -14.79
N PRO A 83 -2.07 -5.86 -15.63
CA PRO A 83 -0.85 -5.90 -16.44
C PRO A 83 -0.74 -4.70 -17.40
N GLN A 84 -1.87 -4.13 -17.83
CA GLN A 84 -1.91 -2.95 -18.70
C GLN A 84 -1.27 -1.70 -18.10
N LEU A 85 -1.11 -1.64 -16.76
CA LEU A 85 -0.45 -0.52 -16.09
C LEU A 85 1.08 -0.56 -16.24
N LEU A 86 1.63 -1.67 -16.73
CA LEU A 86 3.06 -1.85 -16.98
C LEU A 86 3.48 -1.42 -18.39
N GLY A 87 2.50 -1.13 -19.28
CA GLY A 87 2.77 -0.82 -20.69
C GLY A 87 3.47 -1.98 -21.39
N ASP A 88 4.54 -1.68 -22.13
CA ASP A 88 5.36 -2.69 -22.83
C ASP A 88 6.45 -3.31 -21.91
N SER A 89 6.53 -2.89 -20.65
CA SER A 89 7.50 -3.43 -19.70
C SER A 89 7.05 -4.80 -19.19
N PRO A 90 7.95 -5.78 -19.09
CA PRO A 90 7.61 -7.05 -18.44
C PRO A 90 7.26 -6.82 -16.97
N ALA A 91 6.32 -7.64 -16.47
CA ALA A 91 5.98 -7.61 -15.07
C ALA A 91 7.23 -7.93 -14.20
N PRO A 92 7.57 -7.11 -13.21
CA PRO A 92 8.67 -7.40 -12.31
C PRO A 92 8.56 -8.82 -11.72
N CYS A 93 9.68 -9.54 -11.73
CA CYS A 93 9.81 -10.86 -11.12
C CYS A 93 11.16 -10.91 -10.40
N SER A 94 11.21 -10.36 -9.18
CA SER A 94 12.46 -10.20 -8.42
C SER A 94 12.19 -10.24 -6.92
N PRO A 95 13.08 -10.84 -6.10
CA PRO A 95 13.01 -10.73 -4.65
C PRO A 95 13.24 -9.30 -4.14
N ASP A 96 13.86 -8.42 -4.95
CA ASP A 96 14.16 -7.03 -4.59
C ASP A 96 12.97 -6.09 -4.77
N ILE A 97 11.90 -6.53 -5.46
CA ILE A 97 10.71 -5.71 -5.72
C ILE A 97 9.50 -6.35 -5.05
N TRP A 98 8.78 -5.56 -4.28
CA TRP A 98 7.58 -6.00 -3.57
C TRP A 98 6.38 -5.18 -4.01
N GLU A 99 5.25 -5.84 -4.20
CA GLU A 99 3.99 -5.13 -4.41
C GLU A 99 3.43 -4.61 -3.09
N LEU A 100 3.01 -3.34 -3.09
CA LEU A 100 2.20 -2.73 -2.06
C LEU A 100 0.76 -2.64 -2.58
N SER A 101 -0.15 -3.39 -1.99
CA SER A 101 -1.58 -3.40 -2.34
C SER A 101 -2.48 -3.31 -1.12
N ARG A 102 -3.79 -3.13 -1.34
CA ARG A 102 -4.79 -2.99 -0.26
C ARG A 102 -4.39 -1.93 0.77
N PHE A 103 -3.78 -0.84 0.30
CA PHE A 103 -3.35 0.26 1.14
C PHE A 103 -4.52 1.19 1.45
N ALA A 104 -4.88 1.27 2.72
CA ALA A 104 -5.89 2.17 3.25
C ALA A 104 -5.43 2.75 4.59
N ALA A 105 -5.71 4.04 4.83
CA ALA A 105 -5.36 4.72 6.06
C ALA A 105 -6.45 5.73 6.44
N GLY A 106 -7.01 5.58 7.64
CA GLY A 106 -8.10 6.41 8.14
C GLY A 106 -9.45 6.17 7.45
N GLU A 107 -10.41 7.02 7.73
CA GLU A 107 -11.77 6.91 7.19
C GLU A 107 -11.86 7.25 5.69
N GLY A 108 -10.88 7.96 5.17
CA GLY A 108 -10.85 8.51 3.81
C GLY A 108 -10.11 7.70 2.76
N ALA A 109 -9.67 6.52 3.07
CA ALA A 109 -9.15 5.40 2.25
C ALA A 109 -8.36 5.69 0.95
N ARG A 110 -7.95 6.90 0.66
CA ARG A 110 -7.13 7.21 -0.51
C ARG A 110 -5.88 7.97 -0.10
N LEU A 111 -4.72 7.40 -0.39
CA LEU A 111 -3.49 8.16 -0.40
C LEU A 111 -3.71 9.44 -1.25
N GLY A 112 -3.86 10.60 -0.59
CA GLY A 112 -3.89 11.90 -1.28
C GLY A 112 -5.25 12.44 -1.75
N MET A 113 -6.39 11.87 -1.37
CA MET A 113 -7.71 12.33 -1.85
C MET A 113 -8.74 12.68 -0.75
N GLY A 114 -8.31 13.04 0.43
CA GLY A 114 -9.19 13.57 1.46
C GLY A 114 -8.45 14.60 2.29
N GLY A 115 -9.07 15.73 2.54
CA GLY A 115 -8.50 16.83 3.33
C GLY A 115 -8.35 16.55 4.82
N ASP A 116 -8.25 15.27 5.22
CA ASP A 116 -7.98 14.87 6.59
C ASP A 116 -6.46 14.81 6.85
N PRO A 117 -5.90 15.78 7.60
CA PRO A 117 -4.48 15.78 7.96
C PRO A 117 -4.06 14.53 8.74
N HIS A 118 -4.95 13.95 9.55
CA HIS A 118 -4.66 12.77 10.37
C HIS A 118 -4.54 11.51 9.51
N GLY A 119 -5.43 11.32 8.54
CA GLY A 119 -5.35 10.21 7.60
C GLY A 119 -4.09 10.26 6.73
N TRP A 120 -3.63 11.47 6.38
CA TRP A 120 -2.38 11.65 5.64
C TRP A 120 -1.15 11.26 6.48
N THR A 121 -1.07 11.71 7.73
CA THR A 121 0.00 11.33 8.65
C THR A 121 0.05 9.82 8.84
N LEU A 122 -1.10 9.19 9.09
CA LEU A 122 -1.20 7.74 9.21
C LEU A 122 -0.74 7.01 7.95
N ALA A 123 -1.10 7.51 6.75
CA ALA A 123 -0.66 6.92 5.49
C ALA A 123 0.86 6.97 5.31
N LEU A 124 1.49 8.09 5.67
CA LEU A 124 2.96 8.22 5.60
C LEU A 124 3.67 7.32 6.63
N ASP A 125 3.13 7.22 7.85
CA ASP A 125 3.65 6.32 8.87
C ASP A 125 3.58 4.86 8.42
N MET A 126 2.43 4.45 7.89
CA MET A 126 2.25 3.10 7.33
C MET A 126 3.20 2.82 6.16
N LEU A 127 3.40 3.79 5.26
CA LEU A 127 4.35 3.64 4.17
C LEU A 127 5.79 3.50 4.66
N SER A 128 6.18 4.27 5.69
CA SER A 128 7.49 4.15 6.33
C SER A 128 7.72 2.75 6.90
N ILE A 129 6.72 2.19 7.58
CA ILE A 129 6.80 0.85 8.14
C ILE A 129 6.82 -0.21 7.03
N ALA A 130 6.02 -0.04 5.96
CA ALA A 130 6.06 -0.93 4.81
C ALA A 130 7.45 -0.97 4.17
N MET A 131 8.10 0.19 3.97
CA MET A 131 9.46 0.26 3.44
C MET A 131 10.49 -0.41 4.35
N ARG A 132 10.42 -0.18 5.67
CA ARG A 132 11.30 -0.88 6.63
C ARG A 132 11.11 -2.39 6.59
N THR A 133 9.86 -2.85 6.60
CA THR A 133 9.51 -4.28 6.53
C THR A 133 10.07 -4.93 5.27
N VAL A 134 9.99 -4.25 4.13
CA VAL A 134 10.52 -4.73 2.84
C VAL A 134 12.05 -4.70 2.84
N ALA A 135 12.67 -3.64 3.36
CA ALA A 135 14.12 -3.53 3.48
C ALA A 135 14.73 -4.64 4.34
N ASP A 136 14.10 -4.97 5.47
CA ASP A 136 14.53 -6.05 6.36
C ASP A 136 14.49 -7.44 5.69
N LYS A 137 13.72 -7.57 4.61
CA LYS A 137 13.66 -8.78 3.76
C LYS A 137 14.53 -8.68 2.50
N GLY A 138 15.38 -7.66 2.41
CA GLY A 138 16.28 -7.44 1.28
C GLY A 138 15.62 -6.75 0.08
N GLY A 139 14.36 -6.34 0.19
CA GLY A 139 13.68 -5.60 -0.87
C GLY A 139 14.22 -4.18 -1.01
N ARG A 140 14.24 -3.69 -2.24
CA ARG A 140 14.79 -2.38 -2.61
C ARG A 140 13.76 -1.45 -3.21
N ARG A 141 12.62 -1.97 -3.66
CA ARG A 141 11.57 -1.19 -4.31
C ARG A 141 10.19 -1.72 -3.95
N LEU A 142 9.24 -0.79 -3.89
CA LEU A 142 7.80 -1.08 -3.86
C LEU A 142 7.22 -0.79 -5.24
N ILE A 143 6.28 -1.61 -5.69
CA ILE A 143 5.44 -1.33 -6.86
C ILE A 143 3.97 -1.38 -6.45
N CYS A 144 3.16 -0.44 -6.94
CA CYS A 144 1.73 -0.40 -6.63
C CYS A 144 0.92 0.18 -7.78
N ALA A 145 -0.34 -0.24 -7.90
CA ALA A 145 -1.32 0.44 -8.73
C ALA A 145 -1.81 1.70 -7.99
N SER A 146 -1.68 2.86 -8.62
CA SER A 146 -1.95 4.15 -7.97
C SER A 146 -2.78 5.08 -8.85
N PRO A 147 -3.68 5.88 -8.27
CA PRO A 147 -4.36 6.95 -8.98
C PRO A 147 -3.41 8.12 -9.28
N LEU A 148 -3.81 8.95 -10.25
CA LEU A 148 -3.05 10.14 -10.62
C LEU A 148 -2.77 11.05 -9.43
N GLY A 149 -1.57 11.63 -9.41
CA GLY A 149 -1.12 12.57 -8.38
C GLY A 149 -0.33 11.95 -7.23
N ILE A 150 -0.43 10.64 -6.98
CA ILE A 150 0.27 9.97 -5.89
C ILE A 150 1.79 10.15 -6.03
N GLU A 151 2.36 9.95 -7.21
CA GLU A 151 3.81 10.12 -7.40
C GLU A 151 4.30 11.51 -7.00
N ARG A 152 3.52 12.57 -7.32
CA ARG A 152 3.86 13.95 -6.95
C ARG A 152 3.81 14.15 -5.43
N ILE A 153 2.84 13.51 -4.79
CA ILE A 153 2.68 13.59 -3.34
C ILE A 153 3.86 12.88 -2.66
N LEU A 154 4.22 11.68 -3.10
CA LEU A 154 5.36 10.93 -2.58
C LEU A 154 6.67 11.68 -2.77
N ARG A 155 6.89 12.28 -3.95
CA ARG A 155 8.08 13.11 -4.20
C ARG A 155 8.14 14.34 -3.30
N ARG A 156 7.01 15.00 -3.01
CA ARG A 156 6.95 16.10 -2.04
C ARG A 156 7.27 15.66 -0.62
N ALA A 157 6.96 14.42 -0.28
CA ALA A 157 7.34 13.78 0.97
C ALA A 157 8.81 13.29 0.99
N GLY A 158 9.61 13.63 -0.03
CA GLY A 158 11.03 13.28 -0.12
C GLY A 158 11.31 11.85 -0.62
N LEU A 159 10.31 11.16 -1.20
CA LEU A 159 10.48 9.81 -1.74
C LEU A 159 10.81 9.84 -3.23
N CYS A 160 11.69 8.94 -3.66
CA CYS A 160 11.93 8.66 -5.08
C CYS A 160 10.79 7.77 -5.60
N ALA A 161 9.87 8.37 -6.34
CA ALA A 161 8.72 7.69 -6.91
C ALA A 161 8.54 8.07 -8.39
N HIS A 162 8.27 7.08 -9.25
CA HIS A 162 8.08 7.30 -10.69
C HIS A 162 7.10 6.29 -11.30
N ARG A 163 6.55 6.66 -12.44
CA ARG A 163 5.66 5.80 -13.22
C ARG A 163 6.45 4.78 -14.02
N VAL A 164 5.94 3.57 -14.09
CA VAL A 164 6.47 2.53 -14.98
C VAL A 164 6.05 2.78 -16.42
N ALA A 165 4.78 3.21 -16.63
CA ALA A 165 4.21 3.49 -17.93
C ALA A 165 3.18 4.65 -17.83
N PRO A 166 2.70 5.18 -18.97
CA PRO A 166 1.62 6.16 -18.98
C PRO A 166 0.36 5.64 -18.27
N PRO A 167 -0.44 6.54 -17.65
CA PRO A 167 -1.69 6.14 -16.99
C PRO A 167 -2.70 5.54 -17.97
N VAL A 168 -3.45 4.56 -17.49
CA VAL A 168 -4.51 3.86 -18.22
C VAL A 168 -5.84 4.09 -17.53
N LEU A 169 -6.92 4.23 -18.29
CA LEU A 169 -8.27 4.29 -17.75
C LEU A 169 -8.74 2.88 -17.37
N VAL A 170 -8.95 2.64 -16.08
CA VAL A 170 -9.44 1.38 -15.54
C VAL A 170 -10.70 1.68 -14.72
N GLU A 171 -11.83 1.11 -15.10
CA GLU A 171 -13.13 1.30 -14.42
C GLU A 171 -13.47 2.77 -14.11
N GLY A 172 -13.20 3.67 -15.07
CA GLY A 172 -13.49 5.10 -14.95
C GLY A 172 -12.45 5.91 -14.14
N GLN A 173 -11.37 5.29 -13.69
CA GLN A 173 -10.27 5.96 -12.99
C GLN A 173 -8.96 5.83 -13.77
N HIS A 174 -8.19 6.93 -13.83
CA HIS A 174 -6.83 6.86 -14.39
C HIS A 174 -5.88 6.30 -13.34
N LEU A 175 -5.36 5.11 -13.62
CA LEU A 175 -4.38 4.41 -12.79
C LEU A 175 -3.04 4.28 -13.51
N PHE A 176 -1.98 4.13 -12.76
CA PHE A 176 -0.63 3.82 -13.26
C PHE A 176 0.12 2.93 -12.28
N ALA A 177 1.09 2.17 -12.75
CA ALA A 177 2.02 1.47 -11.89
C ALA A 177 3.07 2.47 -11.37
N CYS A 178 3.10 2.66 -10.06
CA CYS A 178 4.08 3.50 -9.37
C CYS A 178 5.19 2.62 -8.78
N LEU A 179 6.43 2.94 -9.11
CA LEU A 179 7.61 2.34 -8.50
C LEU A 179 8.19 3.33 -7.50
N ILE A 180 8.49 2.86 -6.29
CA ILE A 180 8.98 3.67 -5.16
C ILE A 180 10.26 3.01 -4.66
N ASP A 181 11.36 3.76 -4.61
CA ASP A 181 12.59 3.26 -4.01
C ASP A 181 12.45 3.15 -2.50
N VAL A 182 12.92 2.05 -1.95
CA VAL A 182 12.84 1.77 -0.50
C VAL A 182 14.01 2.45 0.19
N ASP A 183 13.70 3.42 1.03
CA ASP A 183 14.63 4.01 2.01
C ASP A 183 14.18 3.65 3.41
N LYS A 184 14.89 2.72 4.05
CA LYS A 184 14.59 2.27 5.43
C LYS A 184 14.74 3.37 6.49
N ASN A 185 15.49 4.43 6.16
CA ASN A 185 15.72 5.56 7.06
C ASN A 185 14.76 6.72 6.80
N TRP A 186 13.93 6.61 5.77
CA TRP A 186 12.95 7.65 5.49
C TRP A 186 11.96 7.80 6.66
N CYS A 187 11.80 9.04 7.10
CA CYS A 187 10.90 9.41 8.19
C CYS A 187 10.02 10.57 7.70
N PRO A 188 8.69 10.42 7.68
CA PRO A 188 7.77 11.43 7.17
C PRO A 188 7.75 12.74 7.99
N HIS A 189 8.27 12.70 9.23
CA HIS A 189 8.25 13.83 10.17
C HIS A 189 9.60 14.54 10.28
N ARG A 190 10.61 14.20 9.44
CA ARG A 190 11.83 15.00 9.35
C ARG A 190 11.53 16.23 8.51
N ASP A 191 11.69 17.41 9.10
CA ASP A 191 11.69 18.68 8.36
C ASP A 191 12.76 18.63 7.29
N HIS A 192 12.37 18.58 6.02
CA HIS A 192 13.26 18.67 4.86
C HIS A 192 13.77 20.11 4.63
N HIS A 193 13.95 20.88 5.71
CA HIS A 193 14.43 22.27 5.68
C HIS A 193 15.91 22.45 6.00
N ALA A 194 16.70 21.39 6.02
CA ALA A 194 18.14 21.52 6.27
C ALA A 194 18.92 20.92 5.09
N ASP A 195 19.01 21.62 3.94
CA ASP A 195 20.12 21.53 2.99
C ASP A 195 19.91 22.48 1.78
N ALA A 196 19.61 23.76 2.06
CA ALA A 196 19.63 24.81 1.06
C ALA A 196 20.55 25.97 1.50
N THR A 197 21.74 25.63 2.02
CA THR A 197 22.83 26.59 2.22
C THR A 197 24.16 25.84 2.11
N GLY A 198 24.75 25.92 0.92
CA GLY A 198 26.09 25.46 0.63
C GLY A 198 26.47 25.86 -0.79
#